data_cd26ac199ad1b09105feff6b826a6867
#
_entry.id   cd26ac199ad1b09105feff6b826a6867
#
_cell.length_a   1.000
_cell.length_b   1.000
_cell.length_c   1.000
_cell.angle_alpha   90.00
_cell.angle_beta   90.00
_cell.angle_gamma   90.00
#
_symmetry.space_group_name_H-M   'P 1'
#
loop_
_entity.id
_entity.type
_entity.pdbx_description
1 polymer ?
#
loop_
_entity_poly.entity_id
_entity_poly.type
_entity_poly.pdbx_seq_one_letter_code
_entity_poly.pdbx_strand_id
1 'polypeptide(L)'
;CKVAPTVNPGFCTGHFTGACGHPADAEDIAHMIRTDNAYRALGAVLSYNCTPYIATNVPNFGEVCAFSESSATPYVNSVWGARSNRESANSALCAAITGYVPEYACCWTKTARATSWSGWKPT
;
A
#
# COMPACT_ATOMS: atom_id res chain seq x y z
N CYS A 1 12.65 8.98 1.71
CA CYS A 1 11.22 9.29 1.85
C CYS A 1 10.94 10.01 3.15
N LYS A 2 9.88 10.79 3.21
CA LYS A 2 9.40 11.41 4.46
C LYS A 2 8.62 10.41 5.32
N VAL A 3 7.98 9.45 4.67
CA VAL A 3 7.30 8.31 5.30
C VAL A 3 7.94 7.04 4.76
N ALA A 4 8.28 6.09 5.63
CA ALA A 4 8.83 4.81 5.21
C ALA A 4 7.74 3.95 4.55
N PRO A 5 7.79 3.71 3.24
CA PRO A 5 6.80 2.87 2.58
C PRO A 5 7.08 1.38 2.82
N THR A 6 6.04 0.58 2.74
CA THR A 6 6.14 -0.87 2.62
C THR A 6 6.04 -1.28 1.16
N VAL A 7 6.72 -2.34 0.77
CA VAL A 7 6.82 -2.78 -0.62
C VAL A 7 6.03 -4.08 -0.82
N ASN A 8 5.23 -4.12 -1.88
CA ASN A 8 4.56 -5.34 -2.34
C ASN A 8 5.55 -6.33 -2.95
N PRO A 9 5.19 -7.62 -3.05
CA PRO A 9 6.01 -8.60 -3.75
C PRO A 9 6.30 -8.18 -5.19
N GLY A 10 7.56 -8.22 -5.58
CA GLY A 10 7.97 -8.15 -6.96
C GLY A 10 7.67 -9.48 -7.69
N PHE A 11 7.67 -9.45 -9.02
CA PHE A 11 7.34 -10.63 -9.82
C PHE A 11 8.32 -11.82 -9.64
N CYS A 12 9.57 -11.56 -9.24
CA CYS A 12 10.56 -12.59 -8.94
C CYS A 12 10.68 -12.95 -7.45
N THR A 13 9.83 -12.42 -6.57
CA THR A 13 9.93 -12.69 -5.13
C THR A 13 9.85 -14.19 -4.82
N GLY A 14 9.00 -14.92 -5.52
CA GLY A 14 8.86 -16.37 -5.37
C GLY A 14 10.14 -17.15 -5.70
N HIS A 15 11.02 -16.62 -6.53
CA HIS A 15 12.31 -17.25 -6.83
C HIS A 15 13.20 -17.38 -5.59
N PHE A 16 13.24 -16.33 -4.78
CA PHE A 16 14.05 -16.32 -3.54
C PHE A 16 13.46 -17.18 -2.42
N THR A 17 12.15 -17.38 -2.45
CA THR A 17 11.45 -18.22 -1.46
C THR A 17 11.36 -19.68 -1.90
N GLY A 18 11.77 -20.02 -3.11
CA GLY A 18 11.61 -21.35 -3.69
C GLY A 18 10.15 -21.68 -4.07
N ALA A 19 9.24 -20.70 -3.99
CA ALA A 19 7.82 -20.89 -4.27
C ALA A 19 7.47 -20.76 -5.76
N CYS A 20 8.41 -20.34 -6.60
CA CYS A 20 8.21 -20.15 -8.03
C CYS A 20 8.46 -21.44 -8.79
N GLY A 21 7.45 -21.94 -9.49
CA GLY A 21 7.55 -23.14 -10.34
C GLY A 21 8.30 -22.92 -11.66
N HIS A 22 8.64 -21.68 -12.01
CA HIS A 22 9.39 -21.35 -13.22
C HIS A 22 10.69 -20.65 -12.83
N PRO A 23 11.83 -21.03 -13.43
CA PRO A 23 13.07 -20.31 -13.22
C PRO A 23 12.92 -18.89 -13.79
N ALA A 24 13.14 -17.89 -12.95
CA ALA A 24 13.35 -16.53 -13.44
C ALA A 24 14.72 -16.48 -14.15
N ASP A 25 14.81 -15.77 -15.25
CA ASP A 25 16.09 -15.60 -15.91
C ASP A 25 17.02 -14.66 -15.10
N ALA A 26 18.29 -14.64 -15.44
CA ALA A 26 19.29 -13.86 -14.72
C ALA A 26 19.05 -12.35 -14.86
N GLU A 27 18.44 -11.90 -15.96
CA GLU A 27 18.14 -10.50 -16.20
C GLU A 27 16.98 -10.05 -15.32
N ASP A 28 15.92 -10.83 -15.21
CA ASP A 28 14.79 -10.60 -14.33
C ASP A 28 15.23 -10.49 -12.86
N ILE A 29 16.07 -11.42 -12.42
CA ILE A 29 16.61 -11.41 -11.05
C ILE A 29 17.45 -10.15 -10.82
N ALA A 30 18.33 -9.81 -11.76
CA ALA A 30 19.16 -8.60 -11.66
C ALA A 30 18.30 -7.33 -11.65
N HIS A 31 17.21 -7.28 -12.42
CA HIS A 31 16.26 -6.17 -12.40
C HIS A 31 15.60 -6.03 -11.04
N MET A 32 15.12 -7.13 -10.47
CA MET A 32 14.48 -7.11 -9.15
C MET A 32 15.44 -6.66 -8.06
N ILE A 33 16.69 -7.14 -8.07
CA ILE A 33 17.73 -6.72 -7.11
C ILE A 33 17.98 -5.20 -7.22
N ARG A 34 18.07 -4.67 -8.44
CA ARG A 34 18.23 -3.22 -8.64
C ARG A 34 17.03 -2.44 -8.08
N THR A 35 15.83 -2.93 -8.30
CA THR A 35 14.59 -2.31 -7.80
C THR A 35 14.55 -2.33 -6.28
N ASP A 36 14.85 -3.46 -5.65
CA ASP A 36 14.90 -3.60 -4.20
C ASP A 36 15.94 -2.67 -3.57
N ASN A 37 17.12 -2.57 -4.19
CA ASN A 37 18.15 -1.66 -3.72
C ASN A 37 17.73 -0.18 -3.84
N ALA A 38 17.00 0.17 -4.89
CA ALA A 38 16.42 1.51 -5.02
C ALA A 38 15.40 1.81 -3.92
N TYR A 39 14.49 0.88 -3.63
CA TYR A 39 13.55 1.03 -2.53
C TYR A 39 14.24 1.11 -1.16
N ARG A 40 15.26 0.30 -0.90
CA ARG A 40 16.07 0.41 0.32
C ARG A 40 16.74 1.76 0.46
N ALA A 41 17.30 2.29 -0.64
CA ALA A 41 17.90 3.62 -0.66
C ALA A 41 16.89 4.73 -0.35
N LEU A 42 15.61 4.54 -0.66
CA LEU A 42 14.52 5.42 -0.29
C LEU A 42 14.04 5.25 1.16
N GLY A 43 14.57 4.27 1.90
CA GLY A 43 14.15 3.95 3.26
C GLY A 43 12.91 3.08 3.34
N ALA A 44 12.57 2.36 2.28
CA ALA A 44 11.42 1.47 2.27
C ALA A 44 11.69 0.17 3.04
N VAL A 45 10.63 -0.34 3.65
CA VAL A 45 10.60 -1.67 4.26
C VAL A 45 10.18 -2.70 3.21
N LEU A 46 11.07 -3.62 2.89
CA LEU A 46 10.80 -4.69 1.91
C LEU A 46 9.95 -5.79 2.56
N SER A 47 8.71 -5.49 2.84
CA SER A 47 7.78 -6.40 3.52
C SER A 47 7.23 -7.50 2.62
N TYR A 48 7.28 -7.30 1.29
CA TYR A 48 6.75 -8.21 0.27
C TYR A 48 5.34 -8.73 0.60
N ASN A 49 4.50 -7.83 1.08
CA ASN A 49 3.15 -8.15 1.54
C ASN A 49 2.11 -7.32 0.80
N CYS A 50 1.14 -7.98 0.17
CA CYS A 50 0.02 -7.33 -0.53
C CYS A 50 -1.05 -6.77 0.42
N THR A 51 -1.02 -7.16 1.69
CA THR A 51 -1.97 -6.71 2.72
C THR A 51 -1.26 -6.08 3.93
N PRO A 52 -0.37 -5.10 3.71
CA PRO A 52 0.45 -4.55 4.79
C PRO A 52 -0.38 -3.88 5.88
N TYR A 53 -1.54 -3.36 5.53
CA TYR A 53 -2.50 -2.71 6.43
C TYR A 53 -3.13 -3.65 7.46
N ILE A 54 -2.89 -4.95 7.38
CA ILE A 54 -3.38 -5.91 8.38
C ILE A 54 -2.36 -6.09 9.53
N ALA A 55 -1.06 -6.08 9.24
CA ALA A 55 -0.06 -6.45 10.22
C ALA A 55 1.24 -5.63 10.20
N THR A 56 1.71 -5.18 9.03
CA THR A 56 3.05 -4.58 8.90
C THR A 56 3.06 -3.07 8.76
N ASN A 57 1.95 -2.49 8.27
CA ASN A 57 1.77 -1.05 8.08
C ASN A 57 0.32 -0.69 8.40
N VAL A 58 -0.05 -0.87 9.66
CA VAL A 58 -1.41 -0.67 10.15
C VAL A 58 -1.59 0.81 10.46
N PRO A 59 -2.54 1.51 9.81
CA PRO A 59 -2.78 2.92 10.08
C PRO A 59 -3.55 3.10 11.38
N ASN A 60 -3.38 4.25 12.00
CA ASN A 60 -4.18 4.67 13.14
C ASN A 60 -5.53 5.25 12.70
N PHE A 61 -6.50 5.26 13.63
CA PHE A 61 -7.78 5.89 13.40
C PHE A 61 -7.62 7.36 12.97
N GLY A 62 -8.29 7.74 11.88
CA GLY A 62 -8.25 9.09 11.33
C GLY A 62 -6.98 9.45 10.55
N GLU A 63 -5.98 8.58 10.53
CA GLU A 63 -4.75 8.80 9.78
C GLU A 63 -4.99 8.83 8.27
N VAL A 64 -4.27 9.70 7.57
CA VAL A 64 -4.30 9.75 6.10
C VAL A 64 -3.13 8.92 5.58
N CYS A 65 -3.45 7.97 4.71
CA CYS A 65 -2.47 7.03 4.17
C CYS A 65 -2.67 6.80 2.66
N ALA A 66 -1.66 6.27 2.01
CA ALA A 66 -1.65 5.99 0.58
C ALA A 66 -1.27 4.53 0.33
N PHE A 67 -2.27 3.69 0.09
CA PHE A 67 -2.07 2.29 -0.28
C PHE A 67 -2.35 2.09 -1.77
N SER A 68 -1.48 1.35 -2.44
CA SER A 68 -1.64 1.03 -3.86
C SER A 68 -2.63 -0.11 -4.12
N GLU A 69 -2.92 -0.91 -3.11
CA GLU A 69 -3.80 -2.06 -3.23
C GLU A 69 -5.29 -1.65 -3.25
N SER A 70 -6.03 -2.19 -4.20
CA SER A 70 -7.47 -1.89 -4.32
C SER A 70 -8.28 -2.39 -3.12
N SER A 71 -7.85 -3.47 -2.47
CA SER A 71 -8.45 -4.02 -1.25
C SER A 71 -8.14 -3.19 -0.01
N ALA A 72 -7.07 -2.40 -0.02
CA ALA A 72 -6.72 -1.53 1.10
C ALA A 72 -7.75 -0.43 1.31
N THR A 73 -8.25 0.18 0.23
CA THR A 73 -9.20 1.29 0.33
C THR A 73 -10.43 0.93 1.16
N PRO A 74 -11.23 -0.12 0.85
CA PRO A 74 -12.38 -0.46 1.68
C PRO A 74 -11.99 -0.90 3.09
N TYR A 75 -10.92 -1.67 3.25
CA TYR A 75 -10.52 -2.18 4.56
C TYR A 75 -10.03 -1.06 5.49
N VAL A 76 -9.11 -0.23 5.01
CA VAL A 76 -8.52 0.87 5.79
C VAL A 76 -9.58 1.88 6.20
N ASN A 77 -10.47 2.26 5.28
CA ASN A 77 -11.52 3.24 5.57
C ASN A 77 -12.63 2.67 6.46
N SER A 78 -12.97 1.37 6.35
CA SER A 78 -14.12 0.80 7.05
C SER A 78 -13.74 0.09 8.35
N VAL A 79 -12.57 -0.56 8.41
CA VAL A 79 -12.14 -1.34 9.58
C VAL A 79 -11.29 -0.49 10.52
N TRP A 80 -10.27 0.19 9.97
CA TRP A 80 -9.38 1.00 10.79
C TRP A 80 -9.89 2.43 11.02
N GLY A 81 -10.89 2.89 10.22
CA GLY A 81 -11.36 4.26 10.28
C GLY A 81 -10.29 5.28 9.91
N ALA A 82 -9.27 4.84 9.19
CA ALA A 82 -8.26 5.70 8.58
C ALA A 82 -8.78 6.21 7.23
N ARG A 83 -8.00 6.97 6.49
CA ARG A 83 -8.41 7.58 5.22
C ARG A 83 -7.41 7.26 4.14
N SER A 84 -7.84 6.48 3.17
CA SER A 84 -7.04 6.17 1.99
C SER A 84 -7.88 6.30 0.74
N ASN A 85 -7.36 7.04 -0.25
CA ASN A 85 -7.86 6.96 -1.61
C ASN A 85 -7.39 5.64 -2.24
N ARG A 86 -7.94 5.33 -3.39
CA ARG A 86 -7.41 4.27 -4.24
C ARG A 86 -6.23 4.84 -5.03
N GLU A 87 -5.04 4.61 -4.52
CA GLU A 87 -3.81 5.09 -5.14
C GLU A 87 -3.21 4.07 -6.10
N SER A 88 -2.42 4.54 -7.05
CA SER A 88 -1.53 3.68 -7.83
C SER A 88 -0.22 3.46 -7.08
N ALA A 89 0.59 2.49 -7.52
CA ALA A 89 1.92 2.30 -6.94
C ALA A 89 2.78 3.56 -7.03
N ASN A 90 2.68 4.30 -8.16
CA ASN A 90 3.43 5.53 -8.37
C ASN A 90 2.94 6.67 -7.48
N SER A 91 1.63 6.87 -7.35
CA SER A 91 1.08 7.92 -6.49
C SER A 91 1.34 7.64 -5.01
N ALA A 92 1.25 6.37 -4.58
CA ALA A 92 1.61 5.97 -3.22
C ALA A 92 3.10 6.20 -2.93
N LEU A 93 3.99 5.89 -3.89
CA LEU A 93 5.42 6.20 -3.76
C LEU A 93 5.68 7.71 -3.69
N CYS A 94 5.02 8.49 -4.53
CA CYS A 94 5.11 9.96 -4.47
C CYS A 94 4.63 10.49 -3.11
N ALA A 95 3.55 9.94 -2.57
CA ALA A 95 3.07 10.29 -1.23
C ALA A 95 4.09 9.96 -0.15
N ALA A 96 4.75 8.82 -0.22
CA ALA A 96 5.82 8.45 0.72
C ALA A 96 7.04 9.39 0.61
N ILE A 97 7.41 9.81 -0.60
CA ILE A 97 8.54 10.73 -0.82
C ILE A 97 8.23 12.13 -0.30
N THR A 98 7.04 12.64 -0.62
CA THR A 98 6.65 14.03 -0.32
C THR A 98 6.05 14.22 1.07
N GLY A 99 5.40 13.17 1.59
CA GLY A 99 4.59 13.21 2.80
C GLY A 99 3.20 13.80 2.59
N TYR A 100 2.73 13.92 1.34
CA TYR A 100 1.43 14.48 0.98
C TYR A 100 0.64 13.55 0.08
N VAL A 101 -0.66 13.57 0.25
CA VAL A 101 -1.64 12.96 -0.67
C VAL A 101 -2.60 14.04 -1.16
N PRO A 102 -3.19 13.89 -2.36
CA PRO A 102 -4.22 14.81 -2.84
C PRO A 102 -5.44 14.80 -1.91
N GLU A 103 -5.94 15.98 -1.58
CA GLU A 103 -7.15 16.14 -0.77
C GLU A 103 -8.41 15.97 -1.64
N TYR A 104 -8.78 14.72 -1.90
CA TYR A 104 -10.02 14.38 -2.60
C TYR A 104 -10.58 13.05 -2.12
N ALA A 105 -11.78 12.72 -2.51
CA ALA A 105 -12.46 11.46 -2.20
C ALA A 105 -12.39 11.07 -0.72
N CYS A 106 -11.86 9.89 -0.38
CA CYS A 106 -11.81 9.39 1.00
C CYS A 106 -10.84 10.16 1.90
N CYS A 107 -9.86 10.86 1.34
CA CYS A 107 -8.95 11.71 2.08
C CYS A 107 -9.56 13.07 2.45
N TRP A 108 -10.69 13.43 1.86
CA TRP A 108 -11.41 14.66 2.21
C TRP A 108 -12.28 14.44 3.44
N THR A 109 -12.13 15.25 4.46
CA THR A 109 -12.81 15.12 5.76
C THR A 109 -14.36 15.12 5.65
N LYS A 110 -14.93 15.81 4.67
CA LYS A 110 -16.37 15.82 4.42
C LYS A 110 -16.87 14.54 3.77
N THR A 111 -16.05 13.84 3.01
CA THR A 111 -16.38 12.59 2.31
C THR A 111 -16.10 11.38 3.18
N ALA A 112 -15.10 11.46 4.05
CA ALA A 112 -14.76 10.42 5.02
C ALA A 112 -15.73 10.35 6.22
N ARG A 113 -16.59 11.35 6.41
CA ARG A 113 -17.81 11.13 7.17
C ARG A 113 -18.61 10.12 6.36
N ALA A 114 -18.58 8.89 6.81
CA ALA A 114 -19.32 7.80 6.27
C ALA A 114 -20.55 8.34 5.55
N THR A 115 -20.53 8.36 4.24
CA THR A 115 -21.77 8.25 3.52
C THR A 115 -22.34 6.99 4.12
N SER A 116 -23.13 7.25 5.16
CA SER A 116 -23.66 6.27 6.06
C SER A 116 -23.95 5.01 5.29
N TRP A 117 -23.66 3.92 5.86
CA TRP A 117 -24.32 2.66 5.63
C TRP A 117 -25.84 2.84 5.77
N SER A 118 -26.42 3.72 4.96
CA SER A 118 -27.85 4.03 4.92
C SER A 118 -28.68 2.90 4.31
N GLY A 119 -28.09 1.72 4.19
CA GLY A 119 -28.76 0.52 3.68
C GLY A 119 -28.91 -0.62 4.69
N TRP A 120 -28.26 -0.57 5.85
CA TRP A 120 -28.41 -1.63 6.84
C TRP A 120 -29.40 -1.20 7.93
N LYS A 121 -30.64 -1.64 7.81
CA LYS A 121 -31.59 -1.64 8.92
C LYS A 121 -31.46 -3.01 9.58
N PRO A 122 -31.08 -3.11 10.86
CA PRO A 122 -31.20 -4.36 11.58
C PRO A 122 -32.71 -4.74 11.61
N THR A 123 -32.99 -5.92 11.14
CA THR A 123 -34.30 -6.57 11.33
C THR A 123 -34.47 -7.02 12.76
#